data_5b20032e3718b80bf25c6873e040fb76
#
_entry.id   5b20032e3718b80bf25c6873e040fb76
#
_cell.length_a   1.000
_cell.length_b   1.000
_cell.length_c   1.000
_cell.angle_alpha   90.00
_cell.angle_beta   90.00
_cell.angle_gamma   90.00
#
_symmetry.space_group_name_H-M   'P 1'
#
loop_
_entity.id
_entity.type
_entity.pdbx_description
1 polymer ?
#
loop_
_entity_poly.entity_id
_entity_poly.type
_entity_poly.pdbx_seq_one_letter_code
_entity_poly.pdbx_strand_id
1 'polypeptide(L)'
;HISFMLEDREKRIPDKHPVALEIYNPRGQFYTKMISTQGTNGFYTFAVPTQADDPTGLWNAYVKVGGTAFHKSLRIETIKPNRLKITLALPTILQASSKDVYAPLTSSWLTGATASRLKAKVEMSLSKVNTQFKNYGQYLFNNPATDFTTVRADVFNGVLDAEGRAGVNIQLPVATGAPGMLNATLTTRVFEPGGDASIYSQTVPFSPFTSYVGINLNQPKGKYIETDKDHVFDIVTVNDQGQPVNRSNLEYKIYRISWSWWWENGEESFGTYINNSSITPVASGNLQTTGGKTSFKFRINYPDWGRYLVYVKDRESGHATGGTVYIDWPDWRGRSNKTDPSGIKMLAFSLDKDSYEI
;
A
#
# COMPACT_ATOMS: atom_id res chain seq x y z
N HIS A 1 14.13 14.71 14.96
CA HIS A 1 14.50 13.52 15.75
C HIS A 1 14.37 12.28 14.87
N ILE A 2 15.35 11.38 14.97
CA ILE A 2 15.37 10.10 14.27
C ILE A 2 15.44 9.02 15.34
N SER A 3 14.47 8.10 15.34
CA SER A 3 14.44 6.97 16.27
C SER A 3 14.71 5.67 15.54
N PHE A 4 15.52 4.83 16.14
CA PHE A 4 15.90 3.51 15.63
C PHE A 4 15.67 2.49 16.73
N MET A 5 15.03 1.36 16.41
CA MET A 5 14.84 0.23 17.32
C MET A 5 15.83 -0.86 16.98
N LEU A 6 16.60 -1.31 17.98
CA LEU A 6 17.57 -2.38 17.85
C LEU A 6 17.10 -3.61 18.63
N GLU A 7 16.94 -4.74 17.94
CA GLU A 7 16.78 -6.06 18.54
C GLU A 7 17.64 -7.09 17.78
N ASP A 8 18.05 -8.15 18.44
CA ASP A 8 18.78 -9.24 17.81
C ASP A 8 17.83 -10.25 17.13
N ARG A 9 18.38 -11.29 16.49
CA ARG A 9 17.59 -12.33 15.82
C ARG A 9 16.66 -13.11 16.78
N GLU A 10 16.97 -13.11 18.07
CA GLU A 10 16.21 -13.78 19.12
C GLU A 10 15.25 -12.82 19.82
N LYS A 11 15.06 -11.61 19.25
CA LYS A 11 14.23 -10.52 19.80
C LYS A 11 14.66 -10.02 21.17
N ARG A 12 15.92 -10.20 21.51
CA ARG A 12 16.54 -9.61 22.70
C ARG A 12 17.04 -8.21 22.38
N ILE A 13 16.99 -7.34 23.35
CA ILE A 13 17.50 -5.97 23.25
C ILE A 13 18.97 -5.98 23.71
N PRO A 14 19.94 -5.73 22.81
CA PRO A 14 21.34 -5.63 23.21
C PRO A 14 21.56 -4.46 24.17
N ASP A 15 22.21 -4.70 25.29
CA ASP A 15 22.56 -3.66 26.25
C ASP A 15 23.77 -2.86 25.78
N LYS A 16 23.69 -1.53 25.88
CA LYS A 16 24.78 -0.57 25.60
C LYS A 16 25.48 -0.77 24.24
N HIS A 17 24.77 -1.30 23.24
CA HIS A 17 25.35 -1.51 21.94
C HIS A 17 25.55 -0.16 21.21
N PRO A 18 26.75 0.12 20.63
CA PRO A 18 26.97 1.37 19.94
C PRO A 18 26.18 1.41 18.62
N VAL A 19 25.35 2.44 18.46
CA VAL A 19 24.61 2.77 17.23
C VAL A 19 25.17 4.09 16.70
N ALA A 20 25.62 4.10 15.45
CA ALA A 20 26.11 5.29 14.78
C ALA A 20 25.12 5.76 13.73
N LEU A 21 24.76 7.05 13.77
CA LEU A 21 23.96 7.72 12.75
C LEU A 21 24.88 8.63 11.92
N GLU A 22 24.87 8.46 10.61
CA GLU A 22 25.54 9.36 9.67
C GLU A 22 24.50 10.02 8.77
N ILE A 23 24.60 11.32 8.58
CA ILE A 23 23.68 12.12 7.76
C ILE A 23 24.45 12.75 6.60
N TYR A 24 23.84 12.67 5.42
CA TYR A 24 24.33 13.28 4.19
C TYR A 24 23.26 14.20 3.60
N ASN A 25 23.67 15.37 3.12
CA ASN A 25 22.78 16.36 2.51
C ASN A 25 22.31 15.91 1.09
N PRO A 26 21.40 16.62 0.44
CA PRO A 26 20.90 16.26 -0.89
C PRO A 26 21.98 16.22 -2.01
N ARG A 27 23.12 16.85 -1.78
CA ARG A 27 24.28 16.81 -2.69
C ARG A 27 25.20 15.63 -2.44
N GLY A 28 24.84 14.73 -1.48
CA GLY A 28 25.69 13.60 -1.08
C GLY A 28 26.86 13.96 -0.19
N GLN A 29 26.94 15.21 0.28
CA GLN A 29 28.02 15.64 1.17
C GLN A 29 27.71 15.20 2.61
N PHE A 30 28.74 14.73 3.32
CA PHE A 30 28.64 14.40 4.72
C PHE A 30 28.27 15.63 5.56
N TYR A 31 27.26 15.47 6.42
CA TYR A 31 26.75 16.55 7.26
C TYR A 31 27.13 16.37 8.71
N THR A 32 26.76 15.22 9.30
CA THR A 32 27.08 14.93 10.71
C THR A 32 27.12 13.43 10.99
N LYS A 33 27.82 13.11 12.10
CA LYS A 33 27.83 11.75 12.67
C LYS A 33 27.56 11.84 14.16
N MET A 34 26.66 10.99 14.63
CA MET A 34 26.31 10.86 16.04
C MET A 34 26.45 9.40 16.45
N ILE A 35 26.96 9.14 17.65
CA ILE A 35 27.06 7.80 18.20
C ILE A 35 26.38 7.78 19.56
N SER A 36 25.53 6.79 19.77
CA SER A 36 24.89 6.55 21.06
C SER A 36 25.06 5.10 21.48
N THR A 37 25.36 4.89 22.75
CA THR A 37 25.36 3.58 23.42
C THR A 37 24.20 3.45 24.40
N GLN A 38 23.35 4.49 24.50
CA GLN A 38 22.23 4.55 25.43
C GLN A 38 20.93 4.42 24.66
N GLY A 39 20.31 3.24 24.72
CA GLY A 39 18.97 2.98 24.23
C GLY A 39 18.02 2.76 25.42
N THR A 40 16.77 3.20 25.28
CA THR A 40 15.69 2.88 26.21
C THR A 40 14.83 1.80 25.60
N ASN A 41 14.80 0.61 26.19
CA ASN A 41 14.08 -0.55 25.65
C ASN A 41 14.41 -0.82 24.15
N GLY A 42 15.68 -0.71 23.77
CA GLY A 42 16.13 -0.89 22.38
C GLY A 42 15.93 0.31 21.46
N PHE A 43 15.29 1.39 21.93
CA PHE A 43 15.13 2.60 21.15
C PHE A 43 16.29 3.57 21.34
N TYR A 44 16.92 3.94 20.25
CA TYR A 44 17.94 4.98 20.15
C TYR A 44 17.35 6.18 19.45
N THR A 45 17.43 7.36 20.07
CA THR A 45 16.91 8.61 19.49
C THR A 45 18.06 9.60 19.30
N PHE A 46 18.14 10.14 18.09
CA PHE A 46 19.11 11.14 17.70
C PHE A 46 18.39 12.45 17.37
N ALA A 47 18.82 13.54 17.97
CA ALA A 47 18.38 14.88 17.61
C ALA A 47 19.41 15.49 16.65
N VAL A 48 19.06 15.58 15.38
CA VAL A 48 19.92 16.17 14.34
C VAL A 48 19.49 17.64 14.18
N PRO A 49 20.32 18.61 14.62
CA PRO A 49 20.05 20.01 14.39
C PRO A 49 20.24 20.35 12.91
N THR A 50 19.37 21.18 12.38
CA THR A 50 19.49 21.76 11.04
C THR A 50 19.50 23.29 11.14
N GLN A 51 20.22 23.96 10.25
CA GLN A 51 20.30 25.42 10.19
C GLN A 51 19.36 25.95 9.10
N ALA A 52 19.04 27.23 9.19
CA ALA A 52 18.13 27.88 8.23
C ALA A 52 18.70 27.95 6.79
N ASP A 53 19.99 27.91 6.66
CA ASP A 53 20.76 27.92 5.39
C ASP A 53 21.13 26.54 4.88
N ASP A 54 20.76 25.47 5.61
CA ASP A 54 20.99 24.12 5.14
C ASP A 54 20.19 23.82 3.88
N PRO A 55 20.76 23.04 2.92
CA PRO A 55 20.07 22.75 1.67
C PRO A 55 18.82 21.89 1.92
N THR A 56 17.68 22.34 1.40
CA THR A 56 16.43 21.61 1.41
C THR A 56 16.45 20.47 0.39
N GLY A 57 15.68 19.40 0.63
CA GLY A 57 15.54 18.26 -0.26
C GLY A 57 15.63 16.91 0.43
N LEU A 58 15.99 15.88 -0.33
CA LEU A 58 16.15 14.52 0.18
C LEU A 58 17.54 14.32 0.77
N TRP A 59 17.58 14.19 2.07
CA TRP A 59 18.76 13.85 2.84
C TRP A 59 18.83 12.35 3.08
N ASN A 60 20.01 11.79 3.25
CA ASN A 60 20.22 10.38 3.47
C ASN A 60 20.77 10.14 4.87
N ALA A 61 20.04 9.32 5.65
CA ALA A 61 20.45 8.86 6.97
C ALA A 61 20.90 7.40 6.89
N TYR A 62 22.08 7.12 7.41
CA TYR A 62 22.63 5.77 7.55
C TYR A 62 22.81 5.44 9.03
N VAL A 63 22.07 4.45 9.51
CA VAL A 63 22.26 3.91 10.85
C VAL A 63 23.15 2.68 10.75
N LYS A 64 24.31 2.74 11.39
CA LYS A 64 25.32 1.67 11.41
C LYS A 64 25.33 0.97 12.77
N VAL A 65 25.17 -0.33 12.74
CA VAL A 65 25.18 -1.19 13.93
C VAL A 65 26.02 -2.43 13.62
N GLY A 66 27.14 -2.58 14.32
CA GLY A 66 28.12 -3.62 13.98
C GLY A 66 28.59 -3.48 12.53
N GLY A 67 28.50 -4.55 11.74
CA GLY A 67 28.84 -4.56 10.31
C GLY A 67 27.68 -4.20 9.37
N THR A 68 26.49 -3.87 9.90
CA THR A 68 25.28 -3.62 9.10
C THR A 68 24.96 -2.14 9.04
N ALA A 69 24.50 -1.66 7.86
CA ALA A 69 24.05 -0.30 7.66
C ALA A 69 22.58 -0.30 7.16
N PHE A 70 21.75 0.51 7.81
CA PHE A 70 20.36 0.74 7.42
C PHE A 70 20.24 2.14 6.84
N HIS A 71 19.55 2.27 5.71
CA HIS A 71 19.37 3.53 5.01
C HIS A 71 17.93 4.03 5.12
N LYS A 72 17.79 5.34 5.33
CA LYS A 72 16.50 6.04 5.27
C LYS A 72 16.66 7.41 4.63
N SER A 73 15.88 7.69 3.60
CA SER A 73 15.78 9.04 3.05
C SER A 73 14.89 9.91 3.94
N LEU A 74 15.37 11.12 4.23
CA LEU A 74 14.70 12.13 5.05
C LEU A 74 14.42 13.34 4.17
N ARG A 75 13.19 13.81 4.17
CA ARG A 75 12.84 15.06 3.49
C ARG A 75 12.96 16.22 4.47
N ILE A 76 13.93 17.11 4.23
CA ILE A 76 14.14 18.32 5.03
C ILE A 76 13.73 19.52 4.18
N GLU A 77 12.79 20.29 4.68
CA GLU A 77 12.24 21.46 3.99
C GLU A 77 12.19 22.65 4.94
N THR A 78 12.36 23.84 4.42
CA THR A 78 12.10 25.07 5.18
C THR A 78 10.59 25.22 5.31
N ILE A 79 10.07 25.14 6.52
CA ILE A 79 8.66 25.39 6.79
C ILE A 79 8.45 26.92 6.77
N LYS A 80 7.99 27.43 5.63
CA LYS A 80 7.47 28.78 5.54
C LYS A 80 5.96 28.72 5.83
N PRO A 81 5.44 29.47 6.82
CA PRO A 81 4.01 29.49 7.07
C PRO A 81 3.28 29.99 5.82
N ASN A 82 2.18 29.34 5.50
CA ASN A 82 1.31 29.81 4.44
C ASN A 82 0.79 31.21 4.80
N ARG A 83 0.88 32.13 3.86
CA ARG A 83 0.33 33.48 3.97
C ARG A 83 -0.99 33.63 3.21
N LEU A 84 -1.30 32.63 2.38
CA LEU A 84 -2.54 32.55 1.61
C LEU A 84 -3.39 31.38 2.12
N LYS A 85 -4.68 31.62 2.25
CA LYS A 85 -5.71 30.60 2.39
C LYS A 85 -6.07 30.11 1.01
N ILE A 86 -5.95 28.82 0.76
CA ILE A 86 -6.21 28.19 -0.53
C ILE A 86 -7.34 27.19 -0.34
N THR A 87 -8.32 27.17 -1.25
CA THR A 87 -9.40 26.20 -1.29
C THR A 87 -9.57 25.70 -2.71
N LEU A 88 -9.47 24.40 -2.90
CA LEU A 88 -9.80 23.70 -4.15
C LEU A 88 -11.04 22.84 -3.87
N ALA A 89 -12.18 23.17 -4.47
CA ALA A 89 -13.44 22.48 -4.23
C ALA A 89 -13.50 21.20 -5.09
N LEU A 90 -13.29 20.06 -4.44
CA LEU A 90 -13.34 18.73 -5.07
C LEU A 90 -14.61 17.98 -4.68
N PRO A 91 -15.10 17.08 -5.53
CA PRO A 91 -16.11 16.11 -5.15
C PRO A 91 -15.56 15.14 -4.09
N THR A 92 -16.44 14.47 -3.37
CA THR A 92 -16.07 13.50 -2.31
C THR A 92 -15.33 12.29 -2.85
N ILE A 93 -15.50 11.97 -4.14
CA ILE A 93 -14.83 10.90 -4.86
C ILE A 93 -14.61 11.33 -6.32
N LEU A 94 -13.45 11.02 -6.86
CA LEU A 94 -13.16 11.17 -8.29
C LEU A 94 -13.40 9.83 -8.99
N GLN A 95 -14.20 9.84 -10.06
CA GLN A 95 -14.54 8.65 -10.83
C GLN A 95 -13.88 8.72 -12.20
N ALA A 96 -13.11 7.70 -12.58
CA ALA A 96 -12.44 7.63 -13.90
C ALA A 96 -13.45 7.69 -15.07
N SER A 97 -14.70 7.26 -14.84
CA SER A 97 -15.79 7.35 -15.83
C SER A 97 -16.18 8.79 -16.20
N SER A 98 -15.87 9.76 -15.35
CA SER A 98 -16.19 11.19 -15.59
C SER A 98 -15.22 11.88 -16.55
N LYS A 99 -14.09 11.25 -16.89
CA LYS A 99 -13.01 11.74 -17.76
C LYS A 99 -12.37 13.04 -17.28
N ASP A 100 -13.15 14.06 -16.95
CA ASP A 100 -12.74 15.35 -16.42
C ASP A 100 -13.65 15.78 -15.26
N VAL A 101 -13.10 16.62 -14.39
CA VAL A 101 -13.81 17.16 -13.23
C VAL A 101 -13.49 18.65 -13.12
N TYR A 102 -14.53 19.47 -13.05
CA TYR A 102 -14.36 20.89 -12.78
C TYR A 102 -14.23 21.13 -11.27
N ALA A 103 -13.14 21.79 -10.86
CA ALA A 103 -12.83 22.13 -9.47
C ALA A 103 -12.55 23.63 -9.34
N PRO A 104 -13.45 24.41 -8.73
CA PRO A 104 -13.18 25.82 -8.42
C PRO A 104 -12.01 25.95 -7.45
N LEU A 105 -11.01 26.75 -7.84
CA LEU A 105 -9.90 27.17 -7.00
C LEU A 105 -10.15 28.60 -6.52
N THR A 106 -10.02 28.84 -5.21
CA THR A 106 -10.07 30.16 -4.62
C THR A 106 -8.88 30.40 -3.70
N SER A 107 -8.36 31.61 -3.67
CA SER A 107 -7.30 32.00 -2.75
C SER A 107 -7.47 33.44 -2.25
N SER A 108 -7.12 33.65 -0.98
CA SER A 108 -7.09 34.97 -0.34
C SER A 108 -5.91 35.06 0.61
N TRP A 109 -5.42 36.24 0.86
CA TRP A 109 -4.46 36.49 1.93
C TRP A 109 -5.10 36.22 3.29
N LEU A 110 -4.31 35.78 4.26
CA LEU A 110 -4.80 35.58 5.63
C LEU A 110 -5.30 36.87 6.30
N THR A 111 -4.89 38.01 5.77
CA THR A 111 -5.40 39.35 6.16
C THR A 111 -6.79 39.66 5.61
N GLY A 112 -7.35 38.77 4.75
CA GLY A 112 -8.66 38.95 4.12
C GLY A 112 -8.60 39.59 2.72
N ALA A 113 -7.48 40.13 2.28
CA ALA A 113 -7.33 40.68 0.93
C ALA A 113 -7.38 39.56 -0.14
N THR A 114 -7.87 39.87 -1.35
CA THR A 114 -7.92 38.92 -2.46
C THR A 114 -6.52 38.59 -2.97
N ALA A 115 -6.28 37.35 -3.35
CA ALA A 115 -5.04 36.87 -4.00
C ALA A 115 -5.10 37.16 -5.50
N SER A 116 -5.31 38.42 -5.85
CA SER A 116 -5.54 38.92 -7.23
C SER A 116 -4.34 38.65 -8.12
N ARG A 117 -4.60 38.00 -9.27
CA ARG A 117 -3.63 37.76 -10.35
C ARG A 117 -2.36 36.99 -9.93
N LEU A 118 -2.42 36.21 -8.85
CA LEU A 118 -1.31 35.37 -8.45
C LEU A 118 -1.22 34.12 -9.33
N LYS A 119 0.00 33.68 -9.62
CA LYS A 119 0.25 32.42 -10.32
C LYS A 119 -0.16 31.25 -9.43
N ALA A 120 -0.84 30.26 -10.02
CA ALA A 120 -1.22 29.06 -9.31
C ALA A 120 -0.89 27.80 -10.14
N LYS A 121 -0.50 26.72 -9.43
CA LYS A 121 -0.24 25.41 -10.01
C LYS A 121 -0.95 24.35 -9.16
N VAL A 122 -1.59 23.39 -9.84
CA VAL A 122 -2.17 22.21 -9.19
C VAL A 122 -1.55 20.96 -9.79
N GLU A 123 -1.00 20.11 -8.93
CA GLU A 123 -0.47 18.80 -9.28
C GLU A 123 -1.33 17.73 -8.64
N MET A 124 -1.61 16.66 -9.36
CA MET A 124 -2.30 15.48 -8.84
C MET A 124 -1.35 14.28 -8.81
N SER A 125 -1.41 13.52 -7.73
CA SER A 125 -0.76 12.21 -7.64
C SER A 125 -1.77 11.14 -7.27
N LEU A 126 -1.76 10.01 -8.01
CA LEU A 126 -2.52 8.81 -7.70
C LEU A 126 -1.62 7.79 -7.02
N SER A 127 -2.00 7.31 -5.86
CA SER A 127 -1.26 6.29 -5.12
C SER A 127 -2.18 5.15 -4.70
N LYS A 128 -1.62 3.94 -4.55
CA LYS A 128 -2.38 2.77 -4.09
C LYS A 128 -2.86 2.94 -2.66
N VAL A 129 -4.03 2.41 -2.37
CA VAL A 129 -4.61 2.34 -1.03
C VAL A 129 -5.22 0.95 -0.81
N ASN A 130 -5.32 0.53 0.44
CA ASN A 130 -6.10 -0.66 0.76
C ASN A 130 -7.59 -0.33 0.62
N THR A 131 -8.23 -0.90 -0.40
CA THR A 131 -9.65 -0.67 -0.70
C THR A 131 -10.52 -1.31 0.35
N GLN A 132 -11.34 -0.50 1.01
CA GLN A 132 -12.26 -0.97 2.04
C GLN A 132 -13.61 -0.28 1.89
N PHE A 133 -14.69 -1.03 2.13
CA PHE A 133 -16.04 -0.51 2.20
C PHE A 133 -16.63 -0.77 3.59
N LYS A 134 -17.28 0.23 4.16
CA LYS A 134 -17.75 0.27 5.56
C LYS A 134 -18.47 -1.00 6.01
N ASN A 135 -19.28 -1.61 5.14
CA ASN A 135 -20.09 -2.80 5.49
C ASN A 135 -19.41 -4.12 5.13
N TYR A 136 -18.18 -4.10 4.62
CA TYR A 136 -17.50 -5.26 4.05
C TYR A 136 -16.07 -5.41 4.56
N GLY A 137 -15.83 -5.08 5.83
CA GLY A 137 -14.48 -5.09 6.42
C GLY A 137 -13.78 -6.46 6.44
N GLN A 138 -14.53 -7.56 6.28
CA GLN A 138 -13.98 -8.91 6.19
C GLN A 138 -13.60 -9.34 4.76
N TYR A 139 -13.92 -8.51 3.75
CA TYR A 139 -13.62 -8.78 2.35
C TYR A 139 -12.34 -8.11 1.90
N LEU A 140 -11.60 -8.79 1.03
CA LEU A 140 -10.46 -8.26 0.30
C LEU A 140 -10.94 -7.69 -1.03
N PHE A 141 -10.53 -6.46 -1.36
CA PHE A 141 -10.91 -5.78 -2.60
C PHE A 141 -9.71 -5.42 -3.48
N ASN A 142 -8.49 -5.60 -3.01
CA ASN A 142 -7.32 -5.29 -3.82
C ASN A 142 -6.93 -6.48 -4.70
N ASN A 143 -6.56 -6.17 -5.93
CA ASN A 143 -5.98 -7.14 -6.85
C ASN A 143 -4.51 -7.40 -6.47
N PRO A 144 -4.16 -8.61 -6.01
CA PRO A 144 -2.79 -8.94 -5.65
C PRO A 144 -1.87 -9.15 -6.88
N ALA A 145 -2.47 -9.21 -8.08
CA ALA A 145 -1.77 -9.49 -9.33
C ALA A 145 -1.32 -8.24 -10.08
N THR A 146 -1.53 -7.05 -9.50
CA THR A 146 -1.13 -5.79 -10.13
C THR A 146 -0.12 -5.06 -9.26
N ASP A 147 0.90 -4.51 -9.88
CA ASP A 147 1.83 -3.58 -9.26
C ASP A 147 1.56 -2.18 -9.82
N PHE A 148 1.04 -1.30 -8.96
CA PHE A 148 0.69 0.06 -9.32
C PHE A 148 1.76 1.03 -8.82
N THR A 149 2.41 1.71 -9.76
CA THR A 149 3.32 2.82 -9.45
C THR A 149 2.55 4.14 -9.37
N THR A 150 2.96 4.99 -8.43
CA THR A 150 2.36 6.32 -8.27
C THR A 150 2.44 7.13 -9.56
N VAL A 151 1.30 7.54 -10.08
CA VAL A 151 1.16 8.40 -11.26
C VAL A 151 1.10 9.84 -10.79
N ARG A 152 1.78 10.74 -11.50
CA ARG A 152 1.74 12.20 -11.24
C ARG A 152 1.39 12.94 -12.53
N ALA A 153 0.57 13.98 -12.39
CA ALA A 153 0.13 14.82 -13.49
C ALA A 153 -0.01 16.27 -13.05
N ASP A 154 0.40 17.19 -13.90
CA ASP A 154 0.07 18.61 -13.75
C ASP A 154 -1.36 18.83 -14.28
N VAL A 155 -2.26 19.26 -13.42
CA VAL A 155 -3.69 19.43 -13.78
C VAL A 155 -4.08 20.89 -14.00
N PHE A 156 -3.28 21.83 -13.50
CA PHE A 156 -3.48 23.25 -13.73
C PHE A 156 -2.16 24.00 -13.59
N ASN A 157 -1.94 24.97 -14.49
CA ASN A 157 -0.85 25.95 -14.39
C ASN A 157 -1.35 27.24 -15.03
N GLY A 158 -1.66 28.24 -14.21
CA GLY A 158 -2.29 29.47 -14.67
C GLY A 158 -2.19 30.60 -13.66
N VAL A 159 -3.06 31.58 -13.83
CA VAL A 159 -3.12 32.81 -13.03
C VAL A 159 -4.55 32.97 -12.51
N LEU A 160 -4.69 33.31 -11.23
CA LEU A 160 -5.98 33.66 -10.62
C LEU A 160 -6.53 34.95 -11.20
N ASP A 161 -7.83 35.12 -11.25
CA ASP A 161 -8.48 36.35 -11.68
C ASP A 161 -8.32 37.49 -10.66
N ALA A 162 -9.00 38.61 -10.86
CA ALA A 162 -8.96 39.79 -9.98
C ALA A 162 -9.55 39.48 -8.58
N GLU A 163 -10.49 38.52 -8.50
CA GLU A 163 -11.15 38.07 -7.29
C GLU A 163 -10.41 36.91 -6.59
N GLY A 164 -9.25 36.49 -7.12
CA GLY A 164 -8.44 35.42 -6.56
C GLY A 164 -9.01 34.02 -6.86
N ARG A 165 -9.63 33.82 -8.03
CA ARG A 165 -10.32 32.58 -8.42
C ARG A 165 -9.73 32.02 -9.71
N ALA A 166 -9.88 30.71 -9.91
CA ALA A 166 -9.63 30.05 -11.19
C ALA A 166 -10.52 28.80 -11.32
N GLY A 167 -10.90 28.48 -12.55
CA GLY A 167 -11.54 27.19 -12.87
C GLY A 167 -10.47 26.16 -13.20
N VAL A 168 -10.41 25.07 -12.46
CA VAL A 168 -9.47 23.98 -12.70
C VAL A 168 -10.24 22.82 -13.34
N ASN A 169 -9.94 22.51 -14.60
CA ASN A 169 -10.45 21.32 -15.29
C ASN A 169 -9.44 20.18 -15.12
N ILE A 170 -9.74 19.26 -14.21
CA ILE A 170 -8.89 18.12 -13.88
C ILE A 170 -9.17 17.01 -14.89
N GLN A 171 -8.24 16.78 -15.82
CA GLN A 171 -8.31 15.60 -16.67
C GLN A 171 -7.82 14.41 -15.85
N LEU A 172 -8.70 13.42 -15.68
CA LEU A 172 -8.41 12.26 -14.86
C LEU A 172 -7.50 11.28 -15.64
N PRO A 173 -6.32 10.92 -15.09
CA PRO A 173 -5.42 10.02 -15.78
C PRO A 173 -5.96 8.60 -15.81
N VAL A 174 -5.58 7.85 -16.84
CA VAL A 174 -5.86 6.41 -16.91
C VAL A 174 -5.01 5.70 -15.86
N ALA A 175 -5.67 5.07 -14.90
CA ALA A 175 -5.01 4.33 -13.82
C ALA A 175 -4.79 2.86 -14.20
N THR A 176 -3.99 2.62 -15.25
CA THR A 176 -3.66 1.26 -15.69
C THR A 176 -3.00 0.48 -14.56
N GLY A 177 -3.47 -0.74 -14.31
CA GLY A 177 -2.93 -1.61 -13.27
C GLY A 177 -3.35 -1.21 -11.84
N ALA A 178 -4.37 -0.36 -11.67
CA ALA A 178 -4.90 -0.06 -10.36
C ALA A 178 -5.36 -1.34 -9.63
N PRO A 179 -4.91 -1.60 -8.39
CA PRO A 179 -5.29 -2.81 -7.65
C PRO A 179 -6.72 -2.73 -7.10
N GLY A 180 -7.27 -1.55 -6.99
CA GLY A 180 -8.58 -1.23 -6.43
C GLY A 180 -8.79 0.26 -6.47
N MET A 181 -9.38 0.84 -5.42
CA MET A 181 -9.42 2.29 -5.26
C MET A 181 -8.02 2.86 -5.09
N LEU A 182 -7.86 4.12 -5.45
CA LEU A 182 -6.63 4.87 -5.27
C LEU A 182 -6.90 6.12 -4.41
N ASN A 183 -5.85 6.69 -3.87
CA ASN A 183 -5.86 8.03 -3.30
C ASN A 183 -5.40 9.03 -4.35
N ALA A 184 -6.24 10.02 -4.66
CA ALA A 184 -5.87 11.19 -5.44
C ALA A 184 -5.49 12.31 -4.49
N THR A 185 -4.21 12.67 -4.43
CA THR A 185 -3.72 13.82 -3.67
C THR A 185 -3.47 14.97 -4.64
N LEU A 186 -4.22 16.07 -4.45
CA LEU A 186 -4.05 17.30 -5.21
C LEU A 186 -3.29 18.31 -4.36
N THR A 187 -2.15 18.74 -4.87
CA THR A 187 -1.28 19.75 -4.24
C THR A 187 -1.38 21.04 -5.02
N THR A 188 -2.01 22.02 -4.41
CA THR A 188 -2.16 23.37 -4.95
C THR A 188 -1.08 24.28 -4.40
N ARG A 189 -0.38 24.99 -5.28
CA ARG A 189 0.58 26.05 -4.95
C ARG A 189 0.09 27.37 -5.51
N VAL A 190 0.02 28.40 -4.69
CA VAL A 190 -0.23 29.78 -5.11
C VAL A 190 0.99 30.61 -4.77
N PHE A 191 1.57 31.25 -5.80
CA PHE A 191 2.85 31.92 -5.72
C PHE A 191 2.66 33.40 -5.41
N GLU A 192 3.38 33.90 -4.43
CA GLU A 192 3.48 35.32 -4.10
C GLU A 192 4.39 36.06 -5.10
N PRO A 193 4.29 37.40 -5.24
CA PRO A 193 5.14 38.18 -6.17
C PRO A 193 6.64 37.98 -5.91
N GLY A 194 7.06 37.66 -4.70
CA GLY A 194 8.44 37.35 -4.31
C GLY A 194 8.93 35.95 -4.68
N GLY A 195 8.10 35.12 -5.30
CA GLY A 195 8.45 33.76 -5.71
C GLY A 195 8.17 32.68 -4.65
N ASP A 196 7.88 33.06 -3.40
CA ASP A 196 7.44 32.12 -2.38
C ASP A 196 6.03 31.58 -2.70
N ALA A 197 5.71 30.38 -2.22
CA ALA A 197 4.40 29.78 -2.46
C ALA A 197 3.75 29.31 -1.17
N SER A 198 2.46 29.62 -1.03
CA SER A 198 1.61 28.93 -0.09
C SER A 198 1.13 27.61 -0.71
N ILE A 199 1.08 26.54 0.09
CA ILE A 199 0.80 25.17 -0.38
C ILE A 199 -0.39 24.62 0.39
N TYR A 200 -1.32 24.02 -0.35
CA TYR A 200 -2.45 23.27 0.20
C TYR A 200 -2.55 21.93 -0.47
N SER A 201 -2.64 20.86 0.32
CA SER A 201 -2.80 19.50 -0.19
C SER A 201 -4.09 18.89 0.34
N GLN A 202 -4.84 18.27 -0.54
CA GLN A 202 -6.09 17.57 -0.25
C GLN A 202 -6.08 16.20 -0.90
N THR A 203 -6.51 15.18 -0.16
CA THR A 203 -6.62 13.82 -0.67
C THR A 203 -8.09 13.41 -0.71
N VAL A 204 -8.52 12.89 -1.86
CA VAL A 204 -9.85 12.32 -2.08
C VAL A 204 -9.72 10.92 -2.68
N PRO A 205 -10.68 10.00 -2.45
CA PRO A 205 -10.70 8.72 -3.11
C PRO A 205 -10.82 8.89 -4.64
N PHE A 206 -10.14 8.03 -5.37
CA PHE A 206 -10.25 7.91 -6.82
C PHE A 206 -10.72 6.49 -7.17
N SER A 207 -11.83 6.39 -7.92
CA SER A 207 -12.41 5.14 -8.36
C SER A 207 -12.05 4.86 -9.82
N PRO A 208 -11.10 3.93 -10.11
CA PRO A 208 -10.78 3.52 -11.47
C PRO A 208 -11.86 2.66 -12.12
N PHE A 209 -12.71 1.99 -11.32
CA PHE A 209 -13.67 1.00 -11.77
C PHE A 209 -15.10 1.43 -11.49
N THR A 210 -16.03 0.95 -12.29
CA THR A 210 -17.47 1.18 -12.09
C THR A 210 -18.06 0.31 -11.00
N SER A 211 -17.39 -0.81 -10.68
CA SER A 211 -17.72 -1.69 -9.56
C SER A 211 -16.50 -2.46 -9.10
N TYR A 212 -16.61 -2.99 -7.89
CA TYR A 212 -15.56 -3.71 -7.18
C TYR A 212 -16.06 -5.08 -6.77
N VAL A 213 -15.29 -6.11 -7.07
CA VAL A 213 -15.52 -7.46 -6.53
C VAL A 213 -14.67 -7.63 -5.28
N GLY A 214 -15.27 -8.14 -4.20
CA GLY A 214 -14.60 -8.46 -2.95
C GLY A 214 -14.70 -9.95 -2.64
N ILE A 215 -13.66 -10.52 -2.01
CA ILE A 215 -13.64 -11.91 -1.56
C ILE A 215 -13.39 -11.99 -0.06
N ASN A 216 -14.18 -12.83 0.61
CA ASN A 216 -13.91 -13.29 1.97
C ASN A 216 -13.50 -14.76 1.90
N LEU A 217 -12.28 -15.04 2.30
CA LEU A 217 -11.69 -16.38 2.28
C LEU A 217 -12.14 -17.25 3.46
N ASN A 218 -12.91 -16.67 4.39
CA ASN A 218 -13.40 -17.36 5.61
C ASN A 218 -12.30 -18.09 6.40
N GLN A 219 -11.04 -17.66 6.22
CA GLN A 219 -9.90 -18.23 6.92
C GLN A 219 -9.77 -17.61 8.30
N PRO A 220 -9.76 -18.40 9.38
CA PRO A 220 -9.50 -17.89 10.71
C PRO A 220 -8.09 -17.26 10.79
N LYS A 221 -7.98 -16.11 11.47
CA LYS A 221 -6.68 -15.43 11.63
C LYS A 221 -5.61 -16.36 12.18
N GLY A 222 -4.48 -16.45 11.46
CA GLY A 222 -3.32 -17.25 11.86
C GLY A 222 -3.55 -18.77 11.87
N LYS A 223 -4.61 -19.25 11.20
CA LYS A 223 -4.92 -20.67 11.08
C LYS A 223 -4.94 -21.07 9.60
N TYR A 224 -4.72 -22.36 9.35
CA TYR A 224 -4.93 -22.97 8.05
C TYR A 224 -6.39 -23.45 7.92
N ILE A 225 -6.82 -23.72 6.70
CA ILE A 225 -8.03 -24.49 6.41
C ILE A 225 -7.65 -25.93 6.09
N GLU A 226 -8.54 -26.88 6.31
CA GLU A 226 -8.19 -28.30 6.30
C GLU A 226 -8.40 -28.93 4.92
N THR A 227 -7.53 -29.90 4.56
CA THR A 227 -7.79 -30.81 3.43
C THR A 227 -9.04 -31.66 3.68
N ASP A 228 -9.57 -32.26 2.62
CA ASP A 228 -10.68 -33.20 2.62
C ASP A 228 -12.01 -32.62 3.14
N LYS A 229 -12.10 -31.29 3.25
CA LYS A 229 -13.29 -30.54 3.61
C LYS A 229 -13.70 -29.54 2.53
N ASP A 230 -14.98 -29.29 2.43
CA ASP A 230 -15.52 -28.21 1.60
C ASP A 230 -15.34 -26.87 2.32
N HIS A 231 -14.70 -25.92 1.67
CA HIS A 231 -14.56 -24.53 2.12
C HIS A 231 -15.42 -23.63 1.25
N VAL A 232 -16.10 -22.69 1.87
CA VAL A 232 -16.94 -21.71 1.17
C VAL A 232 -16.21 -20.37 1.16
N PHE A 233 -16.05 -19.79 -0.03
CA PHE A 233 -15.53 -18.45 -0.20
C PHE A 233 -16.68 -17.54 -0.61
N ASP A 234 -16.87 -16.46 0.15
CA ASP A 234 -17.95 -15.51 -0.10
C ASP A 234 -17.47 -14.37 -1.00
N ILE A 235 -18.30 -14.01 -1.96
CA ILE A 235 -18.05 -12.96 -2.94
C ILE A 235 -19.10 -11.87 -2.78
N VAL A 236 -18.66 -10.61 -2.87
CA VAL A 236 -19.53 -9.45 -2.95
C VAL A 236 -19.14 -8.60 -4.14
N THR A 237 -20.13 -7.92 -4.70
CA THR A 237 -19.92 -6.90 -5.74
C THR A 237 -20.62 -5.61 -5.34
N VAL A 238 -19.87 -4.51 -5.34
CA VAL A 238 -20.33 -3.20 -4.87
C VAL A 238 -19.90 -2.10 -5.85
N ASN A 239 -20.64 -0.99 -5.86
CA ASN A 239 -20.18 0.22 -6.55
C ASN A 239 -19.10 0.96 -5.71
N ASP A 240 -18.61 2.09 -6.18
CA ASP A 240 -17.61 2.93 -5.55
C ASP A 240 -18.05 3.54 -4.20
N GLN A 241 -19.36 3.53 -3.90
CA GLN A 241 -19.93 3.95 -2.61
C GLN A 241 -20.17 2.76 -1.66
N GLY A 242 -19.85 1.53 -2.07
CA GLY A 242 -20.06 0.33 -1.28
C GLY A 242 -21.50 -0.18 -1.29
N GLN A 243 -22.33 0.25 -2.25
CA GLN A 243 -23.69 -0.27 -2.43
C GLN A 243 -23.64 -1.55 -3.27
N PRO A 244 -24.44 -2.59 -2.94
CA PRO A 244 -24.44 -3.83 -3.69
C PRO A 244 -24.89 -3.61 -5.14
N VAL A 245 -24.21 -4.27 -6.08
CA VAL A 245 -24.54 -4.29 -7.51
C VAL A 245 -24.50 -5.72 -8.02
N ASN A 246 -25.42 -6.07 -8.93
CA ASN A 246 -25.41 -7.39 -9.55
C ASN A 246 -24.38 -7.43 -10.69
N ARG A 247 -23.68 -8.56 -10.80
CA ARG A 247 -22.74 -8.86 -11.89
C ARG A 247 -23.00 -10.26 -12.40
N SER A 248 -23.06 -10.41 -13.71
CA SER A 248 -23.37 -11.67 -14.38
C SER A 248 -22.12 -12.39 -14.89
N ASN A 249 -20.96 -11.70 -14.93
CA ASN A 249 -19.76 -12.20 -15.57
C ASN A 249 -18.54 -12.11 -14.63
N LEU A 250 -18.62 -12.84 -13.52
CA LEU A 250 -17.49 -13.04 -12.62
C LEU A 250 -16.77 -14.34 -12.96
N GLU A 251 -15.45 -14.33 -12.99
CA GLU A 251 -14.60 -15.51 -13.17
C GLU A 251 -13.76 -15.71 -11.91
N TYR A 252 -13.74 -16.93 -11.35
CA TYR A 252 -12.77 -17.27 -10.33
C TYR A 252 -11.73 -18.27 -10.85
N LYS A 253 -10.52 -18.16 -10.34
CA LYS A 253 -9.41 -19.09 -10.57
C LYS A 253 -8.67 -19.33 -9.28
N ILE A 254 -8.29 -20.57 -9.06
CA ILE A 254 -7.49 -20.98 -7.91
C ILE A 254 -6.20 -21.59 -8.41
N TYR A 255 -5.07 -21.09 -7.92
CA TYR A 255 -3.75 -21.53 -8.29
C TYR A 255 -3.02 -22.11 -7.09
N ARG A 256 -2.36 -23.26 -7.26
CA ARG A 256 -1.42 -23.75 -6.25
C ARG A 256 -0.11 -22.99 -6.41
N ILE A 257 0.34 -22.34 -5.34
CA ILE A 257 1.60 -21.60 -5.36
C ILE A 257 2.74 -22.56 -5.10
N SER A 258 3.70 -22.66 -6.03
CA SER A 258 4.90 -23.48 -5.83
C SER A 258 5.80 -22.84 -4.77
N TRP A 259 6.48 -23.69 -4.00
CA TRP A 259 7.39 -23.23 -2.96
C TRP A 259 8.55 -22.40 -3.49
N SER A 260 9.18 -22.81 -4.60
CA SER A 260 10.27 -22.09 -5.24
C SER A 260 9.88 -20.67 -5.60
N TRP A 261 8.71 -20.50 -6.20
CA TRP A 261 8.20 -19.18 -6.56
C TRP A 261 7.96 -18.29 -5.31
N TRP A 262 7.36 -18.86 -4.28
CA TRP A 262 7.09 -18.15 -3.03
C TRP A 262 8.38 -17.67 -2.34
N TRP A 263 9.40 -18.52 -2.34
CA TRP A 263 10.69 -18.20 -1.73
C TRP A 263 11.41 -17.07 -2.47
N GLU A 264 11.32 -17.04 -3.80
CA GLU A 264 11.98 -16.04 -4.63
C GLU A 264 11.25 -14.71 -4.69
N ASN A 265 9.91 -14.70 -4.65
CA ASN A 265 9.07 -13.53 -4.95
C ASN A 265 8.20 -13.06 -3.79
N GLY A 266 7.95 -13.85 -2.76
CA GLY A 266 7.06 -13.50 -1.65
C GLY A 266 5.61 -13.23 -2.09
N GLU A 267 4.96 -12.26 -1.46
CA GLU A 267 3.61 -11.81 -1.84
C GLU A 267 3.61 -10.68 -2.89
N GLU A 268 4.78 -10.21 -3.32
CA GLU A 268 4.89 -8.91 -4.00
C GLU A 268 4.47 -8.91 -5.47
N SER A 269 4.34 -10.04 -6.15
CA SER A 269 3.91 -10.03 -7.56
C SER A 269 3.24 -11.31 -8.04
N PHE A 270 1.99 -11.50 -7.70
CA PHE A 270 1.18 -12.57 -8.31
C PHE A 270 0.85 -12.32 -9.79
N GLY A 271 1.13 -11.13 -10.32
CA GLY A 271 0.85 -10.81 -11.72
C GLY A 271 1.61 -11.68 -12.69
N THR A 272 2.90 -11.90 -12.47
CA THR A 272 3.72 -12.81 -13.27
C THR A 272 3.26 -14.25 -13.12
N TYR A 273 2.79 -14.64 -11.95
CA TYR A 273 2.29 -15.99 -11.70
C TYR A 273 0.98 -16.27 -12.46
N ILE A 274 0.01 -15.37 -12.38
CA ILE A 274 -1.30 -15.51 -13.04
C ILE A 274 -1.19 -15.40 -14.57
N ASN A 275 -0.28 -14.56 -15.06
CA ASN A 275 -0.09 -14.33 -16.49
C ASN A 275 0.83 -15.35 -17.16
N ASN A 276 1.48 -16.24 -16.40
CA ASN A 276 2.31 -17.29 -16.95
C ASN A 276 1.42 -18.39 -17.57
N SER A 277 1.45 -18.54 -18.88
CA SER A 277 0.68 -19.54 -19.63
C SER A 277 0.98 -20.99 -19.25
N SER A 278 2.11 -21.25 -18.61
CA SER A 278 2.50 -22.58 -18.13
C SER A 278 1.85 -22.95 -16.79
N ILE A 279 1.21 -22.00 -16.10
CA ILE A 279 0.56 -22.24 -14.81
C ILE A 279 -0.94 -22.37 -15.02
N THR A 280 -1.43 -23.59 -14.85
CA THR A 280 -2.87 -23.87 -14.95
C THR A 280 -3.54 -23.75 -13.57
N PRO A 281 -4.74 -23.15 -13.48
CA PRO A 281 -5.50 -23.14 -12.24
C PRO A 281 -5.94 -24.56 -11.88
N VAL A 282 -5.88 -24.89 -10.60
CA VAL A 282 -6.39 -26.17 -10.06
C VAL A 282 -7.93 -26.21 -10.00
N ALA A 283 -8.55 -25.04 -9.99
CA ALA A 283 -10.00 -24.88 -10.12
C ALA A 283 -10.32 -23.54 -10.77
N SER A 284 -11.40 -23.49 -11.55
CA SER A 284 -11.92 -22.26 -12.15
C SER A 284 -13.40 -22.40 -12.42
N GLY A 285 -14.09 -21.28 -12.54
CA GLY A 285 -15.50 -21.24 -12.91
C GLY A 285 -16.04 -19.82 -13.05
N ASN A 286 -17.29 -19.75 -13.48
CA ASN A 286 -18.02 -18.48 -13.62
C ASN A 286 -19.05 -18.36 -12.51
N LEU A 287 -19.27 -17.14 -12.07
CA LEU A 287 -20.22 -16.80 -11.01
C LEU A 287 -21.06 -15.61 -11.44
N GLN A 288 -22.21 -15.48 -10.81
CA GLN A 288 -23.06 -14.29 -10.88
C GLN A 288 -23.51 -13.91 -9.48
N THR A 289 -23.71 -12.62 -9.25
CA THR A 289 -24.21 -12.12 -7.97
C THR A 289 -25.70 -11.75 -8.05
N THR A 290 -26.41 -12.05 -6.99
CA THR A 290 -27.80 -11.62 -6.77
C THR A 290 -27.83 -10.80 -5.48
N GLY A 291 -28.36 -9.57 -5.54
CA GLY A 291 -28.23 -8.64 -4.42
C GLY A 291 -26.78 -8.31 -4.08
N GLY A 292 -25.88 -8.37 -5.08
CA GLY A 292 -24.45 -8.13 -4.90
C GLY A 292 -23.70 -9.23 -4.16
N LYS A 293 -24.25 -10.46 -4.01
CA LYS A 293 -23.65 -11.55 -3.25
C LYS A 293 -23.67 -12.87 -3.99
N THR A 294 -22.64 -13.67 -3.80
CA THR A 294 -22.57 -15.08 -4.22
C THR A 294 -21.49 -15.79 -3.41
N SER A 295 -21.36 -17.09 -3.58
CA SER A 295 -20.29 -17.86 -2.99
C SER A 295 -19.96 -19.07 -3.88
N PHE A 296 -18.79 -19.64 -3.70
CA PHE A 296 -18.45 -20.91 -4.32
C PHE A 296 -17.74 -21.82 -3.32
N LYS A 297 -17.79 -23.13 -3.58
CA LYS A 297 -17.14 -24.16 -2.78
C LYS A 297 -15.83 -24.54 -3.41
N PHE A 298 -14.85 -24.80 -2.57
CA PHE A 298 -13.54 -25.30 -2.94
C PHE A 298 -13.09 -26.39 -2.00
N ARG A 299 -12.50 -27.46 -2.55
CA ARG A 299 -11.98 -28.60 -1.79
C ARG A 299 -10.65 -29.01 -2.35
N ILE A 300 -9.69 -29.24 -1.48
CA ILE A 300 -8.42 -29.89 -1.80
C ILE A 300 -8.35 -31.18 -0.98
N ASN A 301 -8.04 -32.26 -1.67
CA ASN A 301 -7.86 -33.54 -1.01
C ASN A 301 -6.38 -33.76 -0.69
N TYR A 302 -6.11 -34.49 0.41
CA TYR A 302 -4.77 -35.00 0.70
C TYR A 302 -4.25 -35.85 -0.47
N PRO A 303 -2.98 -35.74 -0.90
CA PRO A 303 -1.87 -35.03 -0.26
C PRO A 303 -1.60 -33.61 -0.80
N ASP A 304 -2.53 -32.98 -1.50
CA ASP A 304 -2.32 -31.71 -2.20
C ASP A 304 -2.43 -30.49 -1.27
N TRP A 305 -1.87 -30.59 -0.06
CA TRP A 305 -1.77 -29.45 0.85
C TRP A 305 -0.77 -28.39 0.36
N GLY A 306 -0.90 -27.16 0.85
CA GLY A 306 -0.02 -26.07 0.50
C GLY A 306 -0.69 -24.69 0.46
N ARG A 307 -0.05 -23.76 -0.17
CA ARG A 307 -0.55 -22.39 -0.35
C ARG A 307 -1.29 -22.27 -1.69
N TYR A 308 -2.46 -21.65 -1.63
CA TYR A 308 -3.28 -21.42 -2.80
C TYR A 308 -3.64 -19.96 -2.94
N LEU A 309 -3.52 -19.41 -4.15
CA LEU A 309 -4.04 -18.11 -4.52
C LEU A 309 -5.45 -18.26 -5.05
N VAL A 310 -6.40 -17.62 -4.39
CA VAL A 310 -7.78 -17.50 -4.85
C VAL A 310 -7.94 -16.14 -5.51
N TYR A 311 -8.30 -16.12 -6.78
CA TYR A 311 -8.40 -14.92 -7.60
C TYR A 311 -9.79 -14.83 -8.22
N VAL A 312 -10.41 -13.65 -8.15
CA VAL A 312 -11.74 -13.39 -8.73
C VAL A 312 -11.68 -12.12 -9.55
N LYS A 313 -12.20 -12.19 -10.78
CA LYS A 313 -12.25 -11.05 -11.71
C LYS A 313 -13.68 -10.76 -12.13
N ASP A 314 -14.07 -9.51 -12.05
CA ASP A 314 -15.28 -8.97 -12.69
C ASP A 314 -14.90 -8.57 -14.12
N ARG A 315 -15.42 -9.30 -15.11
CA ARG A 315 -15.13 -9.05 -16.52
C ARG A 315 -15.88 -7.84 -17.08
N GLU A 316 -16.93 -7.37 -16.39
CA GLU A 316 -17.72 -6.20 -16.79
C GLU A 316 -17.01 -4.90 -16.37
N SER A 317 -16.56 -4.79 -15.13
CA SER A 317 -15.84 -3.61 -14.64
C SER A 317 -14.33 -3.65 -14.89
N GLY A 318 -13.79 -4.85 -15.12
CA GLY A 318 -12.34 -5.08 -15.22
C GLY A 318 -11.64 -5.18 -13.86
N HIS A 319 -12.35 -4.95 -12.76
CA HIS A 319 -11.76 -5.08 -11.41
C HIS A 319 -11.54 -6.55 -11.04
N ALA A 320 -10.51 -6.80 -10.25
CA ALA A 320 -10.23 -8.11 -9.71
C ALA A 320 -9.78 -8.02 -8.25
N THR A 321 -9.91 -9.13 -7.55
CA THR A 321 -9.45 -9.28 -6.17
C THR A 321 -8.87 -10.66 -5.95
N GLY A 322 -8.22 -10.87 -4.84
CA GLY A 322 -7.73 -12.19 -4.46
C GLY A 322 -6.98 -12.17 -3.13
N GLY A 323 -6.63 -13.35 -2.71
CA GLY A 323 -5.84 -13.55 -1.50
C GLY A 323 -5.32 -14.98 -1.41
N THR A 324 -4.39 -15.21 -0.51
CA THR A 324 -3.80 -16.53 -0.32
C THR A 324 -4.45 -17.24 0.85
N VAL A 325 -4.67 -18.55 0.70
CA VAL A 325 -5.06 -19.46 1.76
C VAL A 325 -4.01 -20.54 1.92
N TYR A 326 -3.78 -20.97 3.15
CA TYR A 326 -2.95 -22.12 3.44
C TYR A 326 -3.85 -23.29 3.81
N ILE A 327 -3.69 -24.43 3.12
CA ILE A 327 -4.48 -25.64 3.31
C ILE A 327 -3.56 -26.72 3.84
N ASP A 328 -3.95 -27.36 4.95
CA ASP A 328 -3.16 -28.41 5.58
C ASP A 328 -4.08 -29.55 6.10
N TRP A 329 -3.53 -30.68 6.50
CA TRP A 329 -4.33 -31.78 7.05
C TRP A 329 -4.40 -31.75 8.58
N PRO A 330 -5.50 -32.21 9.19
CA PRO A 330 -5.77 -32.02 10.62
C PRO A 330 -4.84 -32.79 11.58
N ASP A 331 -4.18 -33.86 11.14
CA ASP A 331 -3.38 -34.74 12.04
C ASP A 331 -1.97 -34.22 12.34
N TRP A 332 -1.67 -32.98 11.91
CA TRP A 332 -0.37 -32.38 12.16
C TRP A 332 -0.29 -31.69 13.54
N ARG A 333 -0.19 -32.46 14.62
CA ARG A 333 -0.05 -31.92 15.99
C ARG A 333 1.38 -31.51 16.40
N GLY A 334 2.34 -31.43 15.50
CA GLY A 334 3.76 -31.22 15.83
C GLY A 334 4.49 -30.06 15.16
N ARG A 335 3.88 -29.28 14.27
CA ARG A 335 4.56 -28.14 13.63
C ARG A 335 4.53 -26.89 14.49
N SER A 336 5.65 -26.58 15.12
CA SER A 336 5.83 -25.37 15.91
C SER A 336 6.02 -24.10 15.08
N ASN A 337 6.20 -24.17 13.76
CA ASN A 337 6.45 -23.02 12.90
C ASN A 337 5.42 -22.87 11.80
N LYS A 338 4.35 -22.10 12.08
CA LYS A 338 3.32 -21.69 11.13
C LYS A 338 3.81 -20.72 10.04
N THR A 339 5.07 -20.35 10.06
CA THR A 339 5.73 -19.43 9.11
C THR A 339 6.48 -20.16 8.01
N ASP A 340 6.48 -21.49 7.99
CA ASP A 340 7.06 -22.24 6.87
C ASP A 340 6.09 -22.20 5.68
N PRO A 341 6.34 -21.37 4.66
CA PRO A 341 5.42 -21.20 3.52
C PRO A 341 5.41 -22.42 2.58
N SER A 342 6.34 -23.34 2.76
CA SER A 342 6.58 -24.42 1.81
C SER A 342 5.91 -25.74 2.21
N GLY A 343 5.58 -25.88 3.49
CA GLY A 343 5.21 -27.18 4.04
C GLY A 343 6.30 -28.25 3.93
N ILE A 344 7.53 -27.89 3.60
CA ILE A 344 8.67 -28.80 3.60
C ILE A 344 9.03 -29.08 5.06
N LYS A 345 9.15 -30.35 5.42
CA LYS A 345 9.80 -30.75 6.67
C LYS A 345 11.24 -30.25 6.60
N MET A 346 11.57 -29.17 7.29
CA MET A 346 12.95 -29.01 7.73
C MET A 346 13.25 -30.22 8.61
N LEU A 347 14.30 -30.95 8.29
CA LEU A 347 14.85 -31.98 9.16
C LEU A 347 15.15 -31.32 10.51
N ALA A 348 14.27 -31.44 11.47
CA ALA A 348 14.52 -31.08 12.83
C ALA A 348 15.28 -32.26 13.44
N PHE A 349 16.57 -32.12 13.66
CA PHE A 349 17.29 -33.02 14.54
C PHE A 349 16.83 -32.74 15.96
N SER A 350 16.04 -33.60 16.55
CA SER A 350 15.84 -33.65 17.98
C SER A 350 16.83 -34.68 18.53
N LEU A 351 17.71 -34.23 19.41
CA LEU A 351 18.53 -35.13 20.20
C LEU A 351 17.58 -35.91 21.12
N ASP A 352 17.78 -37.19 21.21
CA ASP A 352 17.02 -38.06 22.12
C ASP A 352 17.48 -37.92 23.59
N LYS A 353 18.59 -37.24 23.83
CA LYS A 353 19.18 -36.90 25.13
C LYS A 353 19.70 -35.49 25.17
N ASP A 354 19.63 -34.85 26.33
CA ASP A 354 20.15 -33.47 26.56
C ASP A 354 21.68 -33.39 26.59
N SER A 355 22.38 -34.52 26.70
CA SER A 355 23.84 -34.63 26.68
C SER A 355 24.28 -36.01 26.21
N TYR A 356 25.46 -36.06 25.54
CA TYR A 356 26.15 -37.28 25.15
C TYR A 356 27.56 -37.25 25.76
N GLU A 357 27.97 -38.38 26.37
CA GLU A 357 29.40 -38.54 26.77
C GLU A 357 30.21 -38.98 25.55
N ILE A 358 31.40 -38.42 25.45
CA ILE A 358 32.39 -38.75 24.38
C ILE A 358 33.18 -39.99 24.81
#